data_9d98382585619b7bc212be545145de37
#
_entry.id   9d98382585619b7bc212be545145de37
#
_cell.length_a   1.000
_cell.length_b   1.000
_cell.length_c   1.000
_cell.angle_alpha   90.00
_cell.angle_beta   90.00
_cell.angle_gamma   90.00
#
_symmetry.space_group_name_H-M   'P 1'
#
loop_
_entity.id
_entity.type
_entity.pdbx_description
1 polymer ?
#
loop_
_entity_poly.entity_id
_entity_poly.type
_entity_poly.pdbx_seq_one_letter_code
_entity_poly.pdbx_strand_id
1 'polypeptide(L)'
;MKSSLKCLAPRLASALSLAASLGGSALVLTTFPHPAAADPLAPQPRIVTGDSNRDWKEHQEARYLYIWAGDQARTTPDFVSVIDFDEDSKHYGRVIRTVPGPNSGDEAHHMHLSADGNTLACGGLLSLLQGKDGIFFFDVSRPTYPVFIKSASAPHSAVTDDFYPLAGGGFLVTQMGSNTGGAPGRVAEFDDDLDLVKEWPKKPPMDGFNPHGISVRPEMNLMVTSDFLNPVTTLNVIPGPVELRASVRVWDFRNRTIIRTIPITGGHGTMDVKLIPGDPQRRAYVCDTFGGHVFLVDTVAGTSQAVFDANDVNPGGPFVSPQLLEMPASGDRLIFSLFETGQVVMLDVSDRAHPKLLSVVELGLGAGPHDIDLTEDGKRLVVTDYFLNEDGFGKVHYEGDHKVHVIKVGRNKMELDRRFNLDFNTAFARPARPHGIAIK
;
A
#
# COMPACT_ATOMS: atom_id res chain seq x y z
N MET A 1 -31.66 3.77 57.65
CA MET A 1 -31.79 5.23 57.79
C MET A 1 -31.72 5.82 56.40
N LYS A 2 -32.81 6.39 56.05
CA LYS A 2 -33.25 7.17 54.93
C LYS A 2 -32.40 8.42 54.75
N SER A 3 -32.07 8.80 53.50
CA SER A 3 -32.48 10.11 52.98
C SER A 3 -32.14 10.23 51.49
N SER A 4 -33.20 10.50 50.79
CA SER A 4 -33.32 10.92 49.39
C SER A 4 -33.13 12.45 49.26
N LEU A 5 -32.70 12.94 48.08
CA LEU A 5 -33.02 14.25 47.51
C LEU A 5 -32.62 14.20 46.02
N LYS A 6 -33.52 14.12 45.10
CA LYS A 6 -34.39 15.02 44.32
C LYS A 6 -33.66 16.05 43.44
N CYS A 7 -33.87 15.83 42.14
CA CYS A 7 -34.14 16.73 41.00
C CYS A 7 -33.79 18.22 41.09
N LEU A 8 -33.22 18.73 39.97
CA LEU A 8 -33.78 19.89 39.26
C LEU A 8 -33.13 20.08 37.89
N ALA A 9 -33.93 20.01 36.85
CA ALA A 9 -33.63 20.63 35.55
C ALA A 9 -34.23 22.04 35.53
N PRO A 10 -33.75 22.92 34.66
CA PRO A 10 -34.73 23.76 33.98
C PRO A 10 -34.59 23.75 32.44
N ARG A 11 -35.75 23.69 31.84
CA ARG A 11 -36.06 24.11 30.48
C ARG A 11 -35.91 25.64 30.33
N LEU A 12 -35.51 26.11 29.16
CA LEU A 12 -35.98 27.37 28.63
C LEU A 12 -36.08 27.35 27.11
N ALA A 13 -37.16 27.91 26.66
CA ALA A 13 -37.72 27.85 25.32
C ALA A 13 -37.39 29.11 24.50
N SER A 14 -37.44 28.91 23.18
CA SER A 14 -38.00 29.78 22.12
C SER A 14 -37.73 31.28 22.09
N ALA A 15 -37.24 31.77 20.95
CA ALA A 15 -37.85 32.91 20.25
C ALA A 15 -37.51 32.88 18.76
N LEU A 16 -38.53 32.71 17.92
CA LEU A 16 -38.55 33.10 16.51
C LEU A 16 -38.56 34.62 16.41
N SER A 17 -37.88 35.19 15.43
CA SER A 17 -38.31 36.43 14.81
C SER A 17 -38.06 36.41 13.31
N LEU A 18 -39.14 36.54 12.60
CA LEU A 18 -39.31 36.71 11.16
C LEU A 18 -39.06 38.17 10.81
N ALA A 19 -38.27 38.46 9.82
CA ALA A 19 -38.31 39.74 9.11
C ALA A 19 -38.06 39.49 7.62
N ALA A 20 -39.13 39.71 6.85
CA ALA A 20 -39.11 39.80 5.40
C ALA A 20 -38.80 41.22 4.97
N SER A 21 -37.97 41.42 3.97
CA SER A 21 -37.99 42.60 3.13
C SER A 21 -37.55 42.29 1.69
N LEU A 22 -38.36 42.80 0.81
CA LEU A 22 -38.33 42.72 -0.65
C LEU A 22 -37.19 43.53 -1.29
N GLY A 23 -36.72 43.04 -2.44
CA GLY A 23 -36.36 43.94 -3.54
C GLY A 23 -34.95 43.81 -4.08
N GLY A 24 -34.82 43.49 -5.35
CA GLY A 24 -33.69 43.87 -6.20
C GLY A 24 -33.05 42.71 -6.95
N SER A 25 -33.59 42.40 -8.14
CA SER A 25 -32.93 41.55 -9.13
C SER A 25 -31.69 42.29 -9.71
N ALA A 26 -30.52 41.86 -9.34
CA ALA A 26 -29.29 42.20 -10.05
C ALA A 26 -28.77 40.94 -10.73
N LEU A 27 -28.74 40.98 -12.06
CA LEU A 27 -28.16 39.97 -12.94
C LEU A 27 -26.66 39.96 -12.72
N VAL A 28 -26.14 39.02 -11.93
CA VAL A 28 -24.71 38.81 -11.77
C VAL A 28 -24.28 37.84 -12.85
N LEU A 29 -23.58 38.37 -13.87
CA LEU A 29 -22.77 37.55 -14.79
C LEU A 29 -21.70 36.85 -14.00
N THR A 30 -21.88 35.56 -13.69
CA THR A 30 -20.84 34.69 -13.19
C THR A 30 -19.87 34.38 -14.32
N THR A 31 -18.73 35.06 -14.32
CA THR A 31 -17.55 34.64 -15.06
C THR A 31 -17.07 33.35 -14.42
N PHE A 32 -17.13 32.24 -15.16
CA PHE A 32 -16.47 31.01 -14.76
C PHE A 32 -14.97 31.28 -14.64
N PRO A 33 -14.32 30.92 -13.53
CA PRO A 33 -12.89 31.00 -13.44
C PRO A 33 -12.27 30.06 -14.48
N HIS A 34 -11.34 30.58 -15.27
CA HIS A 34 -10.43 29.76 -16.08
C HIS A 34 -9.77 28.71 -15.18
N PRO A 35 -9.52 27.48 -15.69
CA PRO A 35 -8.73 26.53 -14.95
C PRO A 35 -7.40 27.16 -14.58
N ALA A 36 -7.07 27.15 -13.30
CA ALA A 36 -5.80 27.66 -12.79
C ALA A 36 -4.67 26.93 -13.52
N ALA A 37 -3.68 27.70 -13.96
CA ALA A 37 -2.45 27.16 -14.52
C ALA A 37 -1.86 26.12 -13.55
N ALA A 38 -1.39 25.00 -14.10
CA ALA A 38 -0.79 23.91 -13.34
C ALA A 38 0.22 24.45 -12.34
N ASP A 39 0.01 24.10 -11.05
CA ASP A 39 0.89 24.46 -9.94
C ASP A 39 2.25 23.79 -10.17
N PRO A 40 3.38 24.49 -10.13
CA PRO A 40 4.70 23.90 -10.32
C PRO A 40 5.13 23.14 -9.09
N LEU A 41 4.72 21.88 -8.98
CA LEU A 41 5.14 20.95 -7.91
C LEU A 41 6.61 20.52 -8.01
N ALA A 42 7.28 20.81 -9.11
CA ALA A 42 8.71 20.52 -9.28
C ALA A 42 9.44 21.66 -9.93
N PRO A 43 10.73 21.88 -9.65
CA PRO A 43 11.58 22.62 -10.57
C PRO A 43 11.45 21.95 -11.93
N GLN A 44 11.06 22.71 -12.98
CA GLN A 44 10.88 22.19 -14.33
C GLN A 44 12.09 21.28 -14.66
N PRO A 45 11.93 19.96 -14.77
CA PRO A 45 13.05 19.12 -15.14
C PRO A 45 13.50 19.57 -16.53
N ARG A 46 14.78 19.82 -16.69
CA ARG A 46 15.35 19.94 -18.02
C ARG A 46 15.03 18.65 -18.74
N ILE A 47 14.22 18.71 -19.78
CA ILE A 47 13.89 17.58 -20.63
C ILE A 47 15.22 17.02 -21.13
N VAL A 48 15.63 15.89 -20.59
CA VAL A 48 16.67 15.08 -21.19
C VAL A 48 15.97 14.38 -22.34
N THR A 49 16.15 14.88 -23.55
CA THR A 49 15.72 14.20 -24.77
C THR A 49 16.58 12.98 -24.92
N GLY A 50 16.18 11.88 -24.28
CA GLY A 50 16.73 10.56 -24.52
C GLY A 50 16.36 10.15 -25.95
N ASP A 51 17.32 9.58 -26.62
CA ASP A 51 17.23 9.10 -28.01
C ASP A 51 16.02 8.16 -28.17
N SER A 52 15.02 8.60 -28.94
CA SER A 52 13.71 7.95 -29.06
C SER A 52 13.69 6.68 -29.93
N ASN A 53 14.87 6.12 -30.25
CA ASN A 53 15.02 5.02 -31.20
C ASN A 53 15.88 3.85 -30.69
N ARG A 54 15.85 3.53 -29.40
CA ARG A 54 16.38 2.25 -28.94
C ARG A 54 15.27 1.20 -28.95
N ASP A 55 15.58 0.09 -29.62
CA ASP A 55 14.72 -1.08 -29.77
C ASP A 55 14.39 -1.69 -28.40
N TRP A 56 13.15 -1.61 -27.95
CA TRP A 56 12.64 -2.02 -26.65
C TRP A 56 12.62 -3.54 -26.41
N LYS A 57 13.14 -4.32 -27.36
CA LYS A 57 12.97 -5.79 -27.35
C LYS A 57 14.17 -6.60 -26.88
N GLU A 58 15.30 -6.02 -26.53
CA GLU A 58 16.52 -6.83 -26.30
C GLU A 58 17.07 -6.89 -24.87
N HIS A 59 16.61 -6.10 -23.91
CA HIS A 59 17.06 -6.27 -22.51
C HIS A 59 15.89 -6.02 -21.55
N GLN A 60 15.48 -7.10 -20.87
CA GLN A 60 14.52 -7.07 -19.74
C GLN A 60 15.15 -6.47 -18.47
N GLU A 61 15.86 -5.37 -18.58
CA GLU A 61 16.39 -4.66 -17.44
C GLU A 61 15.40 -3.55 -17.04
N ALA A 62 15.01 -3.54 -15.76
CA ALA A 62 14.16 -2.50 -15.20
C ALA A 62 14.83 -1.14 -15.35
N ARG A 63 14.20 -0.23 -16.10
CA ARG A 63 14.77 1.08 -16.45
C ARG A 63 14.06 2.25 -15.81
N TYR A 64 12.83 2.04 -15.38
CA TYR A 64 12.01 3.07 -14.76
C TYR A 64 11.46 2.57 -13.44
N LEU A 65 11.50 3.45 -12.46
CA LEU A 65 10.88 3.25 -11.15
C LEU A 65 9.77 4.27 -11.00
N TYR A 66 8.59 3.81 -10.66
CA TYR A 66 7.48 4.66 -10.27
C TYR A 66 7.33 4.61 -8.75
N ILE A 67 7.15 5.78 -8.14
CA ILE A 67 6.80 5.91 -6.72
C ILE A 67 5.52 6.72 -6.62
N TRP A 68 4.51 6.14 -6.00
CA TRP A 68 3.29 6.83 -5.59
C TRP A 68 3.54 7.51 -4.26
N ALA A 69 3.39 8.82 -4.22
CA ALA A 69 3.82 9.64 -3.09
C ALA A 69 2.79 10.68 -2.69
N GLY A 70 2.66 10.93 -1.39
CA GLY A 70 1.81 11.96 -0.82
C GLY A 70 2.55 13.25 -0.52
N ASP A 71 1.89 14.40 -0.67
CA ASP A 71 2.36 15.68 -0.13
C ASP A 71 2.38 15.61 1.41
N GLN A 72 3.52 15.90 2.05
CA GLN A 72 3.60 15.87 3.53
C GLN A 72 2.59 16.80 4.20
N ALA A 73 2.32 17.94 3.61
CA ALA A 73 1.36 18.91 4.14
C ALA A 73 -0.10 18.55 3.83
N ARG A 74 -0.34 17.57 2.93
CA ARG A 74 -1.68 17.14 2.45
C ARG A 74 -2.50 18.29 1.85
N THR A 75 -1.84 19.26 1.27
CA THR A 75 -2.46 20.46 0.68
C THR A 75 -2.46 20.45 -0.84
N THR A 76 -1.62 19.63 -1.44
CA THR A 76 -1.55 19.41 -2.88
C THR A 76 -1.83 17.95 -3.21
N PRO A 77 -2.19 17.64 -4.48
CA PRO A 77 -2.45 16.27 -4.89
C PRO A 77 -1.28 15.34 -4.62
N ASP A 78 -1.59 14.10 -4.24
CA ASP A 78 -0.66 12.98 -4.29
C ASP A 78 -0.22 12.76 -5.74
N PHE A 79 0.94 12.18 -5.99
CA PHE A 79 1.53 12.15 -7.33
C PHE A 79 2.36 10.90 -7.60
N VAL A 80 2.39 10.48 -8.87
CA VAL A 80 3.35 9.50 -9.37
C VAL A 80 4.65 10.23 -9.71
N SER A 81 5.78 9.78 -9.15
CA SER A 81 7.10 10.19 -9.60
C SER A 81 7.73 9.12 -10.48
N VAL A 82 8.29 9.54 -11.61
CA VAL A 82 9.07 8.68 -12.52
C VAL A 82 10.54 8.92 -12.25
N ILE A 83 11.29 7.85 -12.02
CA ILE A 83 12.70 7.89 -11.64
C ILE A 83 13.51 7.09 -12.64
N ASP A 84 14.67 7.61 -13.02
CA ASP A 84 15.65 6.89 -13.84
C ASP A 84 16.23 5.73 -13.01
N PHE A 85 15.91 4.50 -13.41
CA PHE A 85 16.30 3.28 -12.71
C PHE A 85 17.30 2.42 -13.51
N ASP A 86 17.79 2.92 -14.63
CA ASP A 86 18.84 2.31 -15.43
C ASP A 86 20.22 2.50 -14.75
N GLU A 87 20.81 1.42 -14.24
CA GLU A 87 22.11 1.46 -13.54
C GLU A 87 23.27 2.00 -14.38
N ASP A 88 23.15 1.91 -15.71
CA ASP A 88 24.16 2.43 -16.66
C ASP A 88 23.92 3.91 -17.01
N SER A 89 22.80 4.46 -16.60
CA SER A 89 22.48 5.86 -16.82
C SER A 89 23.30 6.78 -15.90
N LYS A 90 23.83 7.86 -16.46
CA LYS A 90 24.43 8.95 -15.67
C LYS A 90 23.42 9.71 -14.80
N HIS A 91 22.13 9.42 -14.97
CA HIS A 91 21.03 10.03 -14.24
C HIS A 91 20.34 9.05 -13.28
N TYR A 92 20.93 7.87 -13.07
CA TYR A 92 20.44 6.85 -12.16
C TYR A 92 20.03 7.44 -10.81
N GLY A 93 18.81 7.14 -10.37
CA GLY A 93 18.22 7.68 -9.13
C GLY A 93 17.65 9.10 -9.24
N ARG A 94 17.61 9.72 -10.42
CA ARG A 94 17.03 11.06 -10.58
C ARG A 94 15.57 11.00 -10.98
N VAL A 95 14.80 11.91 -10.41
CA VAL A 95 13.40 12.14 -10.82
C VAL A 95 13.37 12.71 -12.23
N ILE A 96 12.70 12.01 -13.14
CA ILE A 96 12.48 12.42 -14.53
C ILE A 96 11.25 13.32 -14.60
N ARG A 97 10.17 12.94 -13.88
CA ARG A 97 8.86 13.60 -13.96
C ARG A 97 8.03 13.31 -12.73
N THR A 98 7.10 14.20 -12.43
CA THR A 98 5.97 13.97 -11.53
C THR A 98 4.65 14.17 -12.26
N VAL A 99 3.65 13.37 -11.91
CA VAL A 99 2.29 13.48 -12.47
C VAL A 99 1.30 13.46 -11.31
N PRO A 100 0.57 14.56 -11.08
CA PRO A 100 -0.37 14.62 -9.97
C PRO A 100 -1.56 13.70 -10.20
N GLY A 101 -2.07 13.15 -9.11
CA GLY A 101 -3.40 12.56 -9.02
C GLY A 101 -4.49 13.64 -9.00
N PRO A 102 -5.76 13.23 -8.90
CA PRO A 102 -6.87 14.18 -8.99
C PRO A 102 -7.12 14.96 -7.70
N ASN A 103 -6.65 14.46 -6.55
CA ASN A 103 -7.03 14.99 -5.25
C ASN A 103 -5.83 15.18 -4.33
N SER A 104 -6.01 15.98 -3.28
CA SER A 104 -5.05 16.15 -2.19
C SER A 104 -5.49 15.38 -0.95
N GLY A 105 -4.53 14.83 -0.21
CA GLY A 105 -4.76 14.20 1.08
C GLY A 105 -5.47 12.84 1.03
N ASP A 106 -5.41 12.17 -0.12
CA ASP A 106 -5.88 10.80 -0.27
C ASP A 106 -5.00 9.82 0.50
N GLU A 107 -3.79 10.23 0.81
CA GLU A 107 -2.71 9.46 1.42
C GLU A 107 -2.27 8.32 0.51
N ALA A 108 -1.27 8.61 -0.31
CA ALA A 108 -0.67 7.65 -1.24
C ALA A 108 -0.30 6.37 -0.50
N HIS A 109 -0.75 5.23 -1.03
CA HIS A 109 -0.54 3.90 -0.45
C HIS A 109 0.07 2.96 -1.48
N HIS A 110 -0.25 1.68 -1.49
CA HIS A 110 0.34 0.74 -2.44
C HIS A 110 -0.04 1.05 -3.89
N MET A 111 0.74 0.52 -4.83
CA MET A 111 0.44 0.55 -6.25
C MET A 111 0.99 -0.69 -6.96
N HIS A 112 0.49 -0.95 -8.17
CA HIS A 112 0.99 -2.03 -9.00
C HIS A 112 0.83 -1.73 -10.49
N LEU A 113 1.74 -2.29 -11.32
CA LEU A 113 1.59 -2.31 -12.77
C LEU A 113 0.58 -3.36 -13.21
N SER A 114 -0.17 -3.07 -14.29
CA SER A 114 -0.94 -4.10 -15.01
C SER A 114 -0.04 -5.21 -15.55
N ALA A 115 -0.62 -6.36 -15.87
CA ALA A 115 0.13 -7.50 -16.37
C ALA A 115 0.89 -7.22 -17.69
N ASP A 116 0.43 -6.27 -18.50
CA ASP A 116 1.12 -5.80 -19.71
C ASP A 116 2.09 -4.65 -19.45
N GLY A 117 2.15 -4.16 -18.20
CA GLY A 117 3.00 -3.07 -17.77
C GLY A 117 2.59 -1.67 -18.28
N ASN A 118 1.39 -1.49 -18.83
CA ASN A 118 0.98 -0.22 -19.45
C ASN A 118 0.07 0.64 -18.58
N THR A 119 -0.45 0.11 -17.50
CA THR A 119 -1.30 0.81 -16.53
C THR A 119 -0.73 0.71 -15.13
N LEU A 120 -0.70 1.81 -14.38
CA LEU A 120 -0.52 1.81 -12.93
C LEU A 120 -1.88 1.92 -12.26
N ALA A 121 -2.11 1.08 -11.25
CA ALA A 121 -3.18 1.23 -10.29
C ALA A 121 -2.58 1.65 -8.95
N CYS A 122 -3.12 2.72 -8.34
CA CYS A 122 -2.60 3.34 -7.13
C CYS A 122 -3.71 3.47 -6.07
N GLY A 123 -3.38 3.28 -4.81
CA GLY A 123 -4.30 3.37 -3.68
C GLY A 123 -4.25 4.71 -2.95
N GLY A 124 -5.40 5.14 -2.43
CA GLY A 124 -5.52 6.27 -1.51
C GLY A 124 -6.15 5.81 -0.19
N LEU A 125 -5.32 5.62 0.84
CA LEU A 125 -5.72 5.02 2.11
C LEU A 125 -6.78 5.83 2.85
N LEU A 126 -6.66 7.15 2.85
CA LEU A 126 -7.53 8.07 3.59
C LEU A 126 -8.61 8.74 2.73
N SER A 127 -8.76 8.37 1.45
CA SER A 127 -9.77 8.95 0.55
C SER A 127 -11.19 8.81 1.10
N LEU A 128 -11.49 7.71 1.78
CA LEU A 128 -12.77 7.47 2.44
C LEU A 128 -13.16 8.62 3.39
N LEU A 129 -12.20 9.13 4.18
CA LEU A 129 -12.46 10.20 5.16
C LEU A 129 -12.86 11.53 4.51
N GLN A 130 -12.60 11.66 3.22
CA GLN A 130 -12.90 12.85 2.44
C GLN A 130 -14.07 12.64 1.47
N GLY A 131 -14.66 11.44 1.46
CA GLY A 131 -15.71 11.06 0.52
C GLY A 131 -15.26 11.08 -0.94
N LYS A 132 -13.99 10.71 -1.18
CA LYS A 132 -13.36 10.68 -2.50
C LYS A 132 -13.11 9.25 -2.97
N ASP A 133 -12.83 9.11 -4.26
CA ASP A 133 -12.35 7.86 -4.83
C ASP A 133 -10.98 7.49 -4.23
N GLY A 134 -10.79 6.21 -3.95
CA GLY A 134 -9.56 5.69 -3.34
C GLY A 134 -8.71 4.83 -4.27
N ILE A 135 -9.07 4.74 -5.56
CA ILE A 135 -8.31 3.99 -6.56
C ILE A 135 -8.05 4.91 -7.75
N PHE A 136 -6.81 4.96 -8.20
CA PHE A 136 -6.37 5.87 -9.26
C PHE A 136 -5.63 5.09 -10.34
N PHE A 137 -5.92 5.38 -11.62
CA PHE A 137 -5.29 4.71 -12.74
C PHE A 137 -4.53 5.70 -13.62
N PHE A 138 -3.32 5.29 -14.03
CA PHE A 138 -2.46 6.07 -14.91
C PHE A 138 -2.01 5.22 -16.10
N ASP A 139 -2.05 5.77 -17.30
CA ASP A 139 -1.41 5.21 -18.49
C ASP A 139 0.10 5.44 -18.41
N VAL A 140 0.88 4.37 -18.42
CA VAL A 140 2.34 4.36 -18.45
C VAL A 140 2.89 3.61 -19.67
N SER A 141 2.08 3.48 -20.73
CA SER A 141 2.53 2.92 -22.01
C SER A 141 3.73 3.67 -22.59
N ARG A 142 3.84 4.96 -22.27
CA ARG A 142 5.05 5.76 -22.44
C ARG A 142 5.70 5.99 -21.07
N PRO A 143 6.72 5.21 -20.69
CA PRO A 143 7.21 5.15 -19.33
C PRO A 143 7.59 6.47 -18.68
N THR A 144 8.18 7.40 -19.46
CA THR A 144 8.58 8.73 -18.96
C THR A 144 7.44 9.77 -19.01
N TYR A 145 6.24 9.37 -19.44
CA TYR A 145 5.10 10.25 -19.66
C TYR A 145 3.79 9.64 -19.15
N PRO A 146 3.70 9.34 -17.86
CA PRO A 146 2.43 8.90 -17.27
C PRO A 146 1.31 9.91 -17.53
N VAL A 147 0.11 9.41 -17.74
CA VAL A 147 -1.09 10.23 -17.89
C VAL A 147 -2.18 9.69 -16.97
N PHE A 148 -2.76 10.53 -16.13
CA PHE A 148 -3.90 10.15 -15.30
C PHE A 148 -5.09 9.77 -16.22
N ILE A 149 -5.69 8.60 -16.00
CA ILE A 149 -6.83 8.08 -16.76
C ILE A 149 -8.13 8.43 -16.05
N LYS A 150 -8.34 7.81 -14.89
CA LYS A 150 -9.53 7.98 -14.07
C LYS A 150 -9.31 7.57 -12.63
N SER A 151 -10.22 7.96 -11.76
CA SER A 151 -10.36 7.42 -10.41
C SER A 151 -11.60 6.53 -10.30
N ALA A 152 -11.62 5.68 -9.30
CA ALA A 152 -12.73 4.79 -9.00
C ALA A 152 -12.90 4.57 -7.49
N SER A 153 -14.10 4.18 -7.12
CA SER A 153 -14.45 3.68 -5.80
C SER A 153 -15.32 2.43 -5.90
N ALA A 154 -15.32 1.63 -4.86
CA ALA A 154 -16.19 0.47 -4.75
C ALA A 154 -17.40 0.82 -3.86
N PRO A 155 -18.65 0.45 -4.24
CA PRO A 155 -19.85 0.90 -3.53
C PRO A 155 -20.02 0.32 -2.12
N HIS A 156 -19.38 -0.81 -1.82
CA HIS A 156 -19.56 -1.50 -0.53
C HIS A 156 -18.26 -1.63 0.27
N SER A 157 -17.13 -1.23 -0.27
CA SER A 157 -15.83 -1.31 0.38
C SER A 157 -14.97 -0.09 0.10
N ALA A 158 -13.99 0.15 0.95
CA ALA A 158 -13.08 1.26 0.89
C ALA A 158 -11.80 0.94 1.70
N VAL A 159 -10.91 1.91 1.83
CA VAL A 159 -9.58 1.77 2.44
C VAL A 159 -8.74 0.84 1.56
N THR A 160 -8.36 1.40 0.41
CA THR A 160 -7.63 0.69 -0.64
C THR A 160 -6.23 0.33 -0.18
N ASP A 161 -5.86 -0.92 -0.40
CA ASP A 161 -4.58 -1.44 0.01
C ASP A 161 -3.79 -2.04 -1.15
N ASP A 162 -3.80 -3.34 -1.33
CA ASP A 162 -2.91 -4.06 -2.25
C ASP A 162 -3.60 -4.41 -3.57
N PHE A 163 -2.80 -4.64 -4.60
CA PHE A 163 -3.24 -4.85 -5.98
C PHE A 163 -2.64 -6.13 -6.56
N TYR A 164 -3.47 -6.88 -7.27
CA TYR A 164 -3.01 -7.99 -8.09
C TYR A 164 -3.46 -7.80 -9.55
N PRO A 165 -2.51 -7.72 -10.52
CA PRO A 165 -2.84 -7.55 -11.94
C PRO A 165 -3.40 -8.84 -12.53
N LEU A 166 -4.51 -8.74 -13.24
CA LEU A 166 -5.13 -9.86 -13.95
C LEU A 166 -4.48 -10.07 -15.31
N ALA A 167 -4.16 -11.31 -15.66
CA ALA A 167 -3.55 -11.65 -16.95
C ALA A 167 -4.39 -11.26 -18.18
N GLY A 168 -5.71 -11.11 -18.01
CA GLY A 168 -6.63 -10.63 -19.05
C GLY A 168 -6.85 -9.12 -19.08
N GLY A 169 -6.05 -8.36 -18.33
CA GLY A 169 -6.24 -6.94 -18.07
C GLY A 169 -7.02 -6.67 -16.78
N GLY A 170 -6.88 -5.46 -16.25
CA GLY A 170 -7.50 -5.04 -14.99
C GLY A 170 -6.81 -5.55 -13.73
N PHE A 171 -7.52 -5.45 -12.59
CA PHE A 171 -6.92 -5.67 -11.26
C PHE A 171 -7.90 -6.32 -10.27
N LEU A 172 -7.37 -7.10 -9.34
CA LEU A 172 -8.00 -7.32 -8.04
C LEU A 172 -7.38 -6.37 -7.03
N VAL A 173 -8.21 -5.72 -6.23
CA VAL A 173 -7.80 -4.68 -5.30
C VAL A 173 -8.38 -5.00 -3.92
N THR A 174 -7.53 -5.16 -2.92
CA THR A 174 -8.01 -5.34 -1.54
C THR A 174 -8.53 -4.01 -1.00
N GLN A 175 -9.64 -4.10 -0.32
CA GLN A 175 -10.30 -2.99 0.37
C GLN A 175 -10.47 -3.41 1.82
N MET A 176 -9.66 -2.87 2.71
CA MET A 176 -9.61 -3.31 4.11
C MET A 176 -10.91 -3.07 4.86
N GLY A 177 -11.66 -2.04 4.50
CA GLY A 177 -12.91 -1.68 5.16
C GLY A 177 -14.15 -1.77 4.28
N SER A 178 -15.32 -1.72 4.91
CA SER A 178 -16.56 -1.39 4.24
C SER A 178 -16.54 0.09 3.80
N ASN A 179 -17.55 0.52 3.06
CA ASN A 179 -17.72 1.94 2.70
C ASN A 179 -17.90 2.90 3.90
N THR A 180 -17.90 2.38 5.12
CA THR A 180 -17.87 3.14 6.38
C THR A 180 -16.58 2.91 7.18
N GLY A 181 -15.60 2.20 6.61
CA GLY A 181 -14.29 1.93 7.21
C GLY A 181 -14.21 0.72 8.14
N GLY A 182 -15.35 0.12 8.54
CA GLY A 182 -15.38 -1.06 9.41
C GLY A 182 -15.31 -2.39 8.63
N ALA A 183 -15.32 -3.51 9.34
CA ALA A 183 -15.50 -4.83 8.72
C ALA A 183 -16.94 -5.03 8.24
N PRO A 184 -17.21 -5.84 7.21
CA PRO A 184 -16.21 -6.54 6.39
C PRO A 184 -15.68 -5.68 5.24
N GLY A 185 -14.40 -5.86 4.93
CA GLY A 185 -13.81 -5.41 3.68
C GLY A 185 -14.20 -6.28 2.49
N ARG A 186 -13.52 -6.09 1.35
CA ARG A 186 -13.75 -6.87 0.12
C ARG A 186 -12.50 -6.89 -0.76
N VAL A 187 -12.58 -7.65 -1.84
CA VAL A 187 -11.68 -7.55 -2.98
C VAL A 187 -12.48 -7.01 -4.16
N ALA A 188 -12.16 -5.82 -4.61
CA ALA A 188 -12.77 -5.20 -5.79
C ALA A 188 -12.09 -5.71 -7.07
N GLU A 189 -12.86 -6.08 -8.10
CA GLU A 189 -12.35 -6.54 -9.39
C GLU A 189 -12.66 -5.50 -10.46
N PHE A 190 -11.63 -5.05 -11.14
CA PHE A 190 -11.68 -4.14 -12.29
C PHE A 190 -11.31 -4.90 -13.56
N ASP A 191 -11.96 -4.57 -14.67
CA ASP A 191 -11.65 -5.13 -15.99
C ASP A 191 -10.55 -4.34 -16.72
N ASP A 192 -10.30 -4.69 -17.98
CA ASP A 192 -9.29 -4.05 -18.82
C ASP A 192 -9.62 -2.59 -19.17
N ASP A 193 -10.91 -2.24 -19.20
CA ASP A 193 -11.39 -0.85 -19.36
C ASP A 193 -11.31 -0.07 -18.03
N LEU A 194 -10.81 -0.70 -16.95
CA LEU A 194 -10.70 -0.17 -15.60
C LEU A 194 -12.07 0.17 -15.00
N ASP A 195 -13.11 -0.52 -15.41
CA ASP A 195 -14.43 -0.43 -14.82
C ASP A 195 -14.64 -1.48 -13.74
N LEU A 196 -15.32 -1.10 -12.67
CA LEU A 196 -15.60 -2.02 -11.56
C LEU A 196 -16.56 -3.12 -12.02
N VAL A 197 -16.07 -4.34 -12.10
CA VAL A 197 -16.85 -5.53 -12.42
C VAL A 197 -17.70 -5.95 -11.22
N LYS A 198 -17.04 -6.05 -10.04
CA LYS A 198 -17.67 -6.57 -8.83
C LYS A 198 -16.78 -6.46 -7.60
N GLU A 199 -17.42 -6.59 -6.44
CA GLU A 199 -16.76 -6.76 -5.15
C GLU A 199 -16.97 -8.19 -4.63
N TRP A 200 -15.89 -8.81 -4.16
CA TRP A 200 -15.86 -10.19 -3.70
C TRP A 200 -15.47 -10.33 -2.22
N PRO A 201 -15.94 -11.36 -1.53
CA PRO A 201 -16.96 -12.32 -1.99
C PRO A 201 -18.33 -11.65 -1.97
N LYS A 202 -19.31 -12.19 -2.72
CA LYS A 202 -20.70 -11.67 -2.71
C LYS A 202 -21.31 -11.57 -1.31
N LYS A 203 -20.94 -12.51 -0.44
CA LYS A 203 -21.31 -12.56 0.96
C LYS A 203 -20.03 -12.63 1.78
N PRO A 204 -19.48 -11.51 2.21
CA PRO A 204 -18.26 -11.51 2.99
C PRO A 204 -18.49 -12.12 4.37
N PRO A 205 -17.47 -12.77 4.94
CA PRO A 205 -17.53 -13.24 6.31
C PRO A 205 -17.68 -12.06 7.28
N MET A 206 -18.41 -12.27 8.36
CA MET A 206 -18.66 -11.25 9.38
C MET A 206 -17.72 -11.40 10.60
N ASP A 207 -16.70 -12.22 10.49
CA ASP A 207 -15.74 -12.56 11.54
C ASP A 207 -14.45 -11.75 11.47
N GLY A 208 -14.53 -10.49 11.02
CA GLY A 208 -13.38 -9.60 10.95
C GLY A 208 -12.60 -9.72 9.64
N PHE A 209 -13.28 -9.81 8.51
CA PHE A 209 -12.67 -9.80 7.19
C PHE A 209 -12.19 -8.37 6.85
N ASN A 210 -10.88 -8.15 6.95
CA ASN A 210 -10.20 -6.89 6.66
C ASN A 210 -8.97 -7.16 5.78
N PRO A 211 -9.17 -7.47 4.48
CA PRO A 211 -8.09 -7.91 3.60
C PRO A 211 -7.09 -6.79 3.32
N HIS A 212 -5.82 -7.07 3.62
CA HIS A 212 -4.66 -6.21 3.34
C HIS A 212 -3.88 -6.82 2.17
N GLY A 213 -2.84 -7.62 2.40
CA GLY A 213 -2.06 -8.24 1.33
C GLY A 213 -2.86 -9.26 0.51
N ILE A 214 -2.52 -9.37 -0.78
CA ILE A 214 -3.08 -10.35 -1.72
C ILE A 214 -1.96 -11.08 -2.46
N SER A 215 -2.04 -12.40 -2.54
CA SER A 215 -1.13 -13.21 -3.34
C SER A 215 -1.88 -14.28 -4.12
N VAL A 216 -1.53 -14.46 -5.40
CA VAL A 216 -2.29 -15.31 -6.31
C VAL A 216 -1.38 -16.26 -7.07
N ARG A 217 -1.82 -17.52 -7.20
CA ARG A 217 -1.24 -18.53 -8.08
C ARG A 217 -2.32 -19.08 -9.01
N PRO A 218 -2.56 -18.44 -10.17
CA PRO A 218 -3.68 -18.77 -11.07
C PRO A 218 -3.63 -20.21 -11.58
N GLU A 219 -2.42 -20.73 -11.79
CA GLU A 219 -2.20 -22.11 -12.25
C GLU A 219 -2.66 -23.17 -11.23
N MET A 220 -2.70 -22.78 -9.95
CA MET A 220 -3.22 -23.63 -8.87
C MET A 220 -4.68 -23.31 -8.49
N ASN A 221 -5.31 -22.36 -9.18
CA ASN A 221 -6.61 -21.81 -8.79
C ASN A 221 -6.63 -21.34 -7.33
N LEU A 222 -5.56 -20.67 -6.90
CA LEU A 222 -5.32 -20.29 -5.52
C LEU A 222 -5.09 -18.79 -5.41
N MET A 223 -5.79 -18.18 -4.48
CA MET A 223 -5.55 -16.82 -3.98
C MET A 223 -5.56 -16.86 -2.45
N VAL A 224 -4.77 -16.02 -1.84
CA VAL A 224 -4.79 -15.78 -0.39
C VAL A 224 -4.83 -14.27 -0.12
N THR A 225 -5.51 -13.89 0.96
CA THR A 225 -5.46 -12.53 1.51
C THR A 225 -5.19 -12.62 3.01
N SER A 226 -4.41 -11.68 3.54
CA SER A 226 -4.20 -11.51 4.97
C SER A 226 -5.25 -10.57 5.55
N ASP A 227 -5.69 -10.79 6.80
CA ASP A 227 -6.53 -9.84 7.53
C ASP A 227 -5.65 -9.08 8.52
N PHE A 228 -5.54 -7.75 8.39
CA PHE A 228 -4.58 -6.96 9.17
C PHE A 228 -5.18 -6.30 10.42
N LEU A 229 -6.09 -5.38 10.23
CA LEU A 229 -6.76 -4.63 11.30
C LEU A 229 -8.14 -4.13 10.84
N ASN A 230 -8.96 -3.67 11.79
CA ASN A 230 -10.21 -3.02 11.48
C ASN A 230 -10.00 -1.51 11.27
N PRO A 231 -10.03 -0.98 10.03
CA PRO A 231 -9.64 0.40 9.76
C PRO A 231 -10.44 1.45 10.52
N VAL A 232 -11.69 1.21 10.81
CA VAL A 232 -12.53 2.15 11.56
C VAL A 232 -11.98 2.47 12.95
N THR A 233 -11.15 1.58 13.51
CA THR A 233 -10.53 1.77 14.82
C THR A 233 -9.21 2.54 14.76
N THR A 234 -8.66 2.75 13.56
CA THR A 234 -7.45 3.54 13.33
C THR A 234 -7.74 4.87 12.64
N LEU A 235 -8.69 4.90 11.71
CA LEU A 235 -9.05 6.09 10.90
C LEU A 235 -9.81 7.19 11.68
N ASN A 236 -9.77 7.17 13.01
CA ASN A 236 -10.45 8.15 13.88
C ASN A 236 -11.97 8.19 13.80
N VAL A 237 -12.58 7.19 13.21
CA VAL A 237 -14.04 7.13 13.10
C VAL A 237 -14.66 6.68 14.43
N ILE A 238 -14.01 5.73 15.12
CA ILE A 238 -14.41 5.23 16.44
C ILE A 238 -13.20 5.28 17.37
N PRO A 239 -13.17 6.16 18.37
CA PRO A 239 -12.10 6.19 19.36
C PRO A 239 -12.04 4.90 20.18
N GLY A 240 -10.85 4.33 20.34
CA GLY A 240 -10.63 3.11 21.12
C GLY A 240 -9.34 2.41 20.77
N PRO A 241 -9.09 1.23 21.34
CA PRO A 241 -7.94 0.42 20.97
C PRO A 241 -8.07 -0.08 19.53
N VAL A 242 -6.93 -0.22 18.85
CA VAL A 242 -6.89 -0.81 17.51
C VAL A 242 -7.33 -2.26 17.56
N GLU A 243 -8.29 -2.64 16.73
CA GLU A 243 -8.73 -4.02 16.57
C GLU A 243 -7.86 -4.73 15.52
N LEU A 244 -6.84 -5.42 15.99
CA LEU A 244 -5.98 -6.23 15.14
C LEU A 244 -6.68 -7.49 14.64
N ARG A 245 -6.27 -7.98 13.47
CA ARG A 245 -6.71 -9.25 12.89
C ARG A 245 -5.53 -10.20 12.81
N ALA A 246 -5.82 -11.50 12.82
CA ALA A 246 -4.81 -12.55 12.75
C ALA A 246 -5.36 -13.76 12.01
N SER A 247 -5.61 -13.60 10.72
CA SER A 247 -6.07 -14.69 9.87
C SER A 247 -5.65 -14.53 8.41
N VAL A 248 -5.63 -15.63 7.69
CA VAL A 248 -5.46 -15.70 6.24
C VAL A 248 -6.72 -16.30 5.64
N ARG A 249 -7.23 -15.68 4.59
CA ARG A 249 -8.34 -16.23 3.79
C ARG A 249 -7.77 -16.93 2.58
N VAL A 250 -8.17 -18.19 2.40
CA VAL A 250 -7.84 -18.98 1.22
C VAL A 250 -9.04 -18.97 0.28
N TRP A 251 -8.80 -18.67 -0.99
CA TRP A 251 -9.83 -18.50 -1.98
C TRP A 251 -9.70 -19.49 -3.12
N ASP A 252 -10.84 -19.92 -3.65
CA ASP A 252 -10.93 -20.37 -5.02
C ASP A 252 -10.80 -19.15 -5.93
N PHE A 253 -9.65 -19.03 -6.59
CA PHE A 253 -9.34 -17.84 -7.39
C PHE A 253 -10.30 -17.66 -8.56
N ARG A 254 -10.67 -18.73 -9.28
CA ARG A 254 -11.55 -18.62 -10.46
C ARG A 254 -12.98 -18.26 -10.09
N ASN A 255 -13.46 -18.76 -8.95
CA ASN A 255 -14.82 -18.51 -8.49
C ASN A 255 -14.93 -17.28 -7.56
N ARG A 256 -13.80 -16.67 -7.17
CA ARG A 256 -13.76 -15.53 -6.24
C ARG A 256 -14.51 -15.82 -4.94
N THR A 257 -14.33 -17.00 -4.39
CA THR A 257 -14.98 -17.43 -3.15
C THR A 257 -13.97 -17.84 -2.10
N ILE A 258 -14.18 -17.39 -0.86
CA ILE A 258 -13.39 -17.86 0.28
C ILE A 258 -13.78 -19.30 0.56
N ILE A 259 -12.80 -20.21 0.51
CA ILE A 259 -12.98 -21.63 0.77
C ILE A 259 -12.50 -22.04 2.16
N ARG A 260 -11.68 -21.18 2.80
CA ARG A 260 -11.15 -21.46 4.14
C ARG A 260 -10.69 -20.16 4.81
N THR A 261 -10.84 -20.09 6.12
CA THR A 261 -10.15 -19.14 7.00
C THR A 261 -9.14 -19.90 7.84
N ILE A 262 -7.90 -19.42 7.88
CA ILE A 262 -6.82 -20.01 8.68
C ILE A 262 -6.45 -18.99 9.75
N PRO A 263 -6.72 -19.28 11.04
CA PRO A 263 -6.29 -18.41 12.11
C PRO A 263 -4.76 -18.46 12.25
N ILE A 264 -4.15 -17.33 12.50
CA ILE A 264 -2.73 -17.22 12.89
C ILE A 264 -2.70 -17.18 14.41
N THR A 265 -2.55 -18.35 15.00
CA THR A 265 -2.60 -18.49 16.47
C THR A 265 -1.44 -17.75 17.12
N GLY A 266 -1.75 -16.79 17.97
CA GLY A 266 -0.76 -15.91 18.59
C GLY A 266 -0.33 -14.74 17.72
N GLY A 267 -0.94 -14.55 16.56
CA GLY A 267 -0.67 -13.41 15.69
C GLY A 267 -1.37 -12.12 16.16
N HIS A 268 -0.78 -10.99 15.80
CA HIS A 268 -1.21 -9.63 16.16
C HIS A 268 -1.02 -8.69 14.96
N GLY A 269 -1.95 -8.74 14.00
CA GLY A 269 -1.91 -7.93 12.79
C GLY A 269 -1.13 -8.61 11.64
N THR A 270 -1.79 -9.54 10.94
CA THR A 270 -1.19 -10.18 9.76
C THR A 270 -1.28 -9.25 8.56
N MET A 271 -0.21 -8.50 8.31
CA MET A 271 -0.20 -7.45 7.29
C MET A 271 -0.09 -8.03 5.89
N ASP A 272 0.98 -8.74 5.58
CA ASP A 272 1.21 -9.24 4.22
C ASP A 272 1.28 -10.77 4.16
N VAL A 273 0.99 -11.30 2.96
CA VAL A 273 1.00 -12.73 2.67
C VAL A 273 1.56 -13.01 1.28
N LYS A 274 2.56 -13.88 1.19
CA LYS A 274 3.13 -14.31 -0.11
C LYS A 274 3.03 -15.82 -0.27
N LEU A 275 2.32 -16.27 -1.30
CA LEU A 275 2.36 -17.67 -1.74
C LEU A 275 3.76 -18.02 -2.24
N ILE A 276 4.32 -19.11 -1.76
CA ILE A 276 5.69 -19.50 -2.10
C ILE A 276 5.75 -19.91 -3.59
N PRO A 277 6.56 -19.23 -4.42
CA PRO A 277 6.71 -19.57 -5.82
C PRO A 277 7.15 -21.03 -6.00
N GLY A 278 6.52 -21.73 -6.93
CA GLY A 278 6.89 -23.12 -7.25
C GLY A 278 6.54 -24.17 -6.18
N ASP A 279 5.97 -23.77 -5.02
CA ASP A 279 5.66 -24.75 -3.96
C ASP A 279 4.43 -25.59 -4.28
N PRO A 280 4.58 -26.93 -4.48
CA PRO A 280 3.46 -27.81 -4.79
C PRO A 280 2.52 -28.04 -3.60
N GLN A 281 2.97 -27.75 -2.37
CA GLN A 281 2.17 -27.88 -1.15
C GLN A 281 1.27 -26.66 -0.90
N ARG A 282 1.32 -25.65 -1.77
CA ARG A 282 0.45 -24.46 -1.69
C ARG A 282 0.59 -23.69 -0.38
N ARG A 283 1.82 -23.55 0.11
CA ARG A 283 2.10 -22.80 1.34
C ARG A 283 2.34 -21.34 1.05
N ALA A 284 2.21 -20.52 2.10
CA ALA A 284 2.47 -19.09 2.07
C ALA A 284 3.27 -18.67 3.31
N TYR A 285 4.03 -17.60 3.20
CA TYR A 285 4.54 -16.86 4.36
C TYR A 285 3.62 -15.68 4.66
N VAL A 286 3.55 -15.34 5.94
CA VAL A 286 2.75 -14.22 6.47
C VAL A 286 3.59 -13.48 7.48
N CYS A 287 3.66 -12.15 7.39
CA CYS A 287 4.24 -11.34 8.45
C CYS A 287 3.17 -10.95 9.48
N ASP A 288 3.57 -11.00 10.74
CA ASP A 288 2.77 -10.60 11.90
C ASP A 288 3.39 -9.32 12.49
N THR A 289 2.87 -8.20 12.07
CA THR A 289 3.49 -6.88 12.26
C THR A 289 3.67 -6.52 13.72
N PHE A 290 2.64 -6.67 14.53
CA PHE A 290 2.69 -6.32 15.96
C PHE A 290 3.07 -7.49 16.88
N GLY A 291 3.21 -8.70 16.33
CA GLY A 291 3.73 -9.86 17.04
C GLY A 291 5.22 -10.13 16.79
N GLY A 292 5.78 -9.54 15.72
CA GLY A 292 7.20 -9.66 15.41
C GLY A 292 7.60 -11.00 14.79
N HIS A 293 6.67 -11.74 14.17
CA HIS A 293 6.95 -13.08 13.66
C HIS A 293 6.68 -13.22 12.16
N VAL A 294 7.34 -14.19 11.55
CA VAL A 294 6.96 -14.73 10.24
C VAL A 294 6.33 -16.11 10.46
N PHE A 295 5.14 -16.30 9.90
CA PHE A 295 4.42 -17.57 9.94
C PHE A 295 4.48 -18.28 8.59
N LEU A 296 4.56 -19.61 8.64
CA LEU A 296 4.30 -20.49 7.50
C LEU A 296 2.83 -20.98 7.58
N VAL A 297 2.10 -20.79 6.51
CA VAL A 297 0.70 -21.19 6.39
C VAL A 297 0.59 -22.30 5.37
N ASP A 298 -0.02 -23.44 5.75
CA ASP A 298 -0.40 -24.51 4.85
C ASP A 298 -1.87 -24.32 4.44
N THR A 299 -2.10 -23.90 3.21
CA THR A 299 -3.45 -23.59 2.71
C THR A 299 -4.31 -24.85 2.53
N VAL A 300 -3.69 -26.03 2.40
CA VAL A 300 -4.39 -27.32 2.22
C VAL A 300 -4.72 -27.92 3.58
N ALA A 301 -3.76 -28.03 4.48
CA ALA A 301 -4.01 -28.51 5.85
C ALA A 301 -4.87 -27.52 6.67
N GLY A 302 -4.77 -26.23 6.37
CA GLY A 302 -5.46 -25.17 7.12
C GLY A 302 -4.78 -24.86 8.45
N THR A 303 -3.46 -24.91 8.48
CA THR A 303 -2.65 -24.70 9.67
C THR A 303 -1.68 -23.54 9.48
N SER A 304 -1.27 -22.93 10.59
CA SER A 304 -0.23 -21.92 10.65
C SER A 304 0.79 -22.27 11.73
N GLN A 305 2.05 -21.92 11.48
CA GLN A 305 3.16 -22.12 12.42
C GLN A 305 4.09 -20.91 12.37
N ALA A 306 4.46 -20.34 13.53
CA ALA A 306 5.56 -19.38 13.61
C ALA A 306 6.86 -20.11 13.25
N VAL A 307 7.59 -19.61 12.27
CA VAL A 307 8.82 -20.23 11.76
C VAL A 307 10.04 -19.35 11.93
N PHE A 308 9.85 -18.06 12.17
CA PHE A 308 10.93 -17.12 12.43
C PHE A 308 10.47 -16.02 13.40
N ASP A 309 11.25 -15.77 14.44
CA ASP A 309 11.08 -14.61 15.31
C ASP A 309 11.99 -13.50 14.80
N ALA A 310 11.40 -12.42 14.31
CA ALA A 310 12.17 -11.32 13.76
C ALA A 310 12.96 -10.55 14.84
N ASN A 311 12.58 -10.65 16.11
CA ASN A 311 13.35 -10.08 17.22
C ASN A 311 14.74 -10.74 17.36
N ASP A 312 14.94 -11.96 16.84
CA ASP A 312 16.25 -12.62 16.81
C ASP A 312 17.26 -11.95 15.87
N VAL A 313 16.81 -11.04 14.99
CA VAL A 313 17.70 -10.20 14.17
C VAL A 313 18.49 -9.23 15.04
N ASN A 314 17.87 -8.69 16.10
CA ASN A 314 18.47 -7.76 17.05
C ASN A 314 18.24 -8.21 18.50
N PRO A 315 18.88 -9.26 18.99
CA PRO A 315 18.64 -9.77 20.34
C PRO A 315 18.88 -8.72 21.43
N GLY A 316 17.84 -8.44 22.22
CA GLY A 316 17.87 -7.41 23.27
C GLY A 316 17.74 -5.97 22.77
N GLY A 317 17.48 -5.78 21.49
CA GLY A 317 17.17 -4.49 20.86
C GLY A 317 15.70 -4.05 21.07
N PRO A 318 15.28 -2.97 20.39
CA PRO A 318 13.88 -2.59 20.38
C PRO A 318 13.03 -3.65 19.66
N PHE A 319 11.73 -3.63 19.90
CA PHE A 319 10.75 -4.44 19.17
C PHE A 319 10.90 -4.25 17.67
N VAL A 320 10.74 -5.31 16.90
CA VAL A 320 10.75 -5.29 15.45
C VAL A 320 9.35 -5.45 14.89
N SER A 321 9.07 -4.75 13.79
CA SER A 321 7.76 -4.72 13.15
C SER A 321 7.94 -5.18 11.70
N PRO A 322 7.80 -6.49 11.41
CA PRO A 322 7.85 -6.98 10.03
C PRO A 322 6.66 -6.41 9.25
N GLN A 323 6.94 -5.83 8.07
CA GLN A 323 5.92 -5.17 7.27
C GLN A 323 5.56 -6.00 6.03
N LEU A 324 6.21 -5.77 4.91
CA LEU A 324 5.89 -6.42 3.65
C LEU A 324 6.93 -7.50 3.30
N LEU A 325 6.49 -8.45 2.50
CA LEU A 325 7.25 -9.64 2.12
C LEU A 325 7.52 -9.65 0.62
N GLU A 326 8.75 -10.02 0.23
CA GLU A 326 9.08 -10.32 -1.15
C GLU A 326 9.81 -11.66 -1.30
N MET A 327 9.59 -12.31 -2.43
CA MET A 327 10.24 -13.58 -2.76
C MET A 327 10.69 -13.59 -4.22
N PRO A 328 11.95 -13.97 -4.53
CA PRO A 328 12.33 -14.21 -5.90
C PRO A 328 11.58 -15.42 -6.48
N ALA A 329 11.48 -15.49 -7.80
CA ALA A 329 10.77 -16.57 -8.50
C ALA A 329 11.27 -17.99 -8.16
N SER A 330 12.53 -18.11 -7.67
CA SER A 330 13.07 -19.39 -7.16
C SER A 330 12.37 -19.87 -5.89
N GLY A 331 11.72 -18.98 -5.15
CA GLY A 331 11.01 -19.30 -3.92
C GLY A 331 11.91 -19.77 -2.78
N ASP A 332 13.23 -19.72 -2.89
CA ASP A 332 14.17 -20.21 -1.90
C ASP A 332 14.66 -19.15 -0.90
N ARG A 333 14.23 -17.91 -1.10
CA ARG A 333 14.52 -16.77 -0.21
C ARG A 333 13.25 -16.03 0.12
N LEU A 334 13.21 -15.45 1.32
CA LEU A 334 12.19 -14.53 1.78
C LEU A 334 12.87 -13.25 2.19
N ILE A 335 12.40 -12.12 1.68
CA ILE A 335 12.89 -10.78 2.03
C ILE A 335 11.75 -10.02 2.69
N PHE A 336 12.03 -9.27 3.74
CA PHE A 336 11.04 -8.42 4.41
C PHE A 336 11.67 -7.21 5.08
N SER A 337 10.87 -6.16 5.21
CA SER A 337 11.24 -4.94 5.91
C SER A 337 10.92 -5.04 7.41
N LEU A 338 11.77 -4.40 8.23
CA LEU A 338 11.59 -4.23 9.68
C LEU A 338 11.52 -2.72 9.97
N PHE A 339 10.31 -2.24 10.18
CA PHE A 339 10.03 -0.81 10.27
C PHE A 339 10.74 -0.12 11.44
N GLU A 340 10.56 -0.63 12.66
CA GLU A 340 11.04 0.01 13.89
C GLU A 340 12.58 0.07 13.98
N THR A 341 13.24 -0.94 13.43
CA THR A 341 14.70 -1.04 13.49
C THR A 341 15.41 -0.51 12.26
N GLY A 342 14.66 -0.14 11.21
CA GLY A 342 15.24 0.41 9.98
C GLY A 342 16.07 -0.60 9.21
N GLN A 343 15.58 -1.83 9.08
CA GLN A 343 16.32 -2.94 8.49
C GLN A 343 15.53 -3.64 7.38
N VAL A 344 16.27 -4.26 6.46
CA VAL A 344 15.72 -5.21 5.49
C VAL A 344 16.43 -6.54 5.68
N VAL A 345 15.66 -7.61 5.81
CA VAL A 345 16.13 -8.96 6.17
C VAL A 345 15.92 -9.91 5.03
N MET A 346 16.88 -10.81 4.80
CA MET A 346 16.75 -11.93 3.86
C MET A 346 17.00 -13.25 4.58
N LEU A 347 16.06 -14.18 4.40
CA LEU A 347 16.15 -15.55 4.92
C LEU A 347 16.35 -16.56 3.78
N ASP A 348 17.14 -17.62 4.04
CA ASP A 348 17.06 -18.88 3.31
C ASP A 348 15.84 -19.64 3.78
N VAL A 349 14.93 -19.90 2.88
CA VAL A 349 13.71 -20.64 3.14
C VAL A 349 13.63 -21.93 2.32
N SER A 350 14.79 -22.52 1.94
CA SER A 350 14.86 -23.81 1.26
C SER A 350 14.22 -24.92 2.11
N ASP A 351 14.47 -24.90 3.41
CA ASP A 351 13.62 -25.58 4.41
C ASP A 351 12.54 -24.61 4.89
N ARG A 352 11.32 -24.81 4.41
CA ARG A 352 10.21 -23.88 4.65
C ARG A 352 9.86 -23.69 6.13
N ALA A 353 10.03 -24.75 6.92
CA ALA A 353 9.67 -24.75 8.34
C ALA A 353 10.82 -24.23 9.25
N HIS A 354 12.03 -24.16 8.72
CA HIS A 354 13.22 -23.73 9.49
C HIS A 354 14.04 -22.69 8.71
N PRO A 355 13.49 -21.48 8.49
CA PRO A 355 14.20 -20.38 7.83
C PRO A 355 15.53 -20.06 8.53
N LYS A 356 16.51 -19.64 7.75
CA LYS A 356 17.83 -19.24 8.26
C LYS A 356 18.17 -17.82 7.83
N LEU A 357 18.61 -17.00 8.75
CA LEU A 357 19.08 -15.66 8.46
C LEU A 357 20.30 -15.71 7.51
N LEU A 358 20.19 -15.02 6.37
CA LEU A 358 21.27 -14.88 5.38
C LEU A 358 21.90 -13.50 5.43
N SER A 359 21.11 -12.45 5.45
CA SER A 359 21.59 -11.08 5.32
C SER A 359 20.67 -10.08 5.96
N VAL A 360 21.23 -9.02 6.52
CA VAL A 360 20.54 -7.84 6.99
C VAL A 360 21.17 -6.62 6.35
N VAL A 361 20.36 -5.69 5.87
CA VAL A 361 20.78 -4.37 5.42
C VAL A 361 20.27 -3.34 6.39
N GLU A 362 21.18 -2.55 6.94
CA GLU A 362 20.88 -1.44 7.85
C GLU A 362 20.62 -0.18 7.04
N LEU A 363 19.42 0.37 7.13
CA LEU A 363 19.06 1.68 6.57
C LEU A 363 19.22 2.78 7.62
N GLY A 364 19.11 2.42 8.88
CA GLY A 364 19.30 3.30 10.03
C GLY A 364 18.07 3.34 10.94
N LEU A 365 18.31 3.53 12.21
CA LEU A 365 17.22 3.68 13.19
C LEU A 365 16.36 4.91 12.81
N GLY A 366 15.06 4.70 12.69
CA GLY A 366 14.11 5.72 12.27
C GLY A 366 13.98 5.90 10.74
N ALA A 367 14.69 5.08 9.93
CA ALA A 367 14.45 5.04 8.49
C ALA A 367 13.00 4.64 8.20
N GLY A 368 12.50 3.59 8.80
CA GLY A 368 11.12 3.15 8.66
C GLY A 368 10.80 2.50 7.31
N PRO A 369 11.59 1.48 6.88
CA PRO A 369 11.30 0.75 5.64
C PRO A 369 9.96 0.05 5.75
N HIS A 370 9.09 0.29 4.76
CA HIS A 370 7.76 -0.28 4.71
C HIS A 370 7.52 -1.04 3.41
N ASP A 371 7.21 -0.33 2.32
CA ASP A 371 6.94 -1.00 1.04
C ASP A 371 8.26 -1.45 0.38
N ILE A 372 8.21 -2.64 -0.19
CA ILE A 372 9.35 -3.26 -0.88
C ILE A 372 8.88 -3.94 -2.16
N ASP A 373 9.62 -3.75 -3.25
CA ASP A 373 9.34 -4.40 -4.53
C ASP A 373 10.64 -4.92 -5.15
N LEU A 374 10.60 -6.17 -5.62
CA LEU A 374 11.75 -6.88 -6.17
C LEU A 374 11.69 -6.86 -7.70
N THR A 375 12.79 -6.47 -8.36
CA THR A 375 12.88 -6.60 -9.82
C THR A 375 12.60 -8.03 -10.28
N GLU A 376 12.02 -8.19 -11.47
CA GLU A 376 11.65 -9.50 -12.03
C GLU A 376 12.83 -10.48 -12.08
N ASP A 377 14.06 -9.98 -12.33
CA ASP A 377 15.28 -10.78 -12.30
C ASP A 377 15.77 -11.12 -10.86
N GLY A 378 15.11 -10.61 -9.85
CA GLY A 378 15.43 -10.84 -8.44
C GLY A 378 16.74 -10.23 -7.96
N LYS A 379 17.32 -9.26 -8.68
CA LYS A 379 18.65 -8.73 -8.35
C LYS A 379 18.64 -7.39 -7.63
N ARG A 380 17.55 -6.64 -7.71
CA ARG A 380 17.40 -5.36 -7.03
C ARG A 380 16.09 -5.30 -6.29
N LEU A 381 16.13 -4.85 -5.05
CA LEU A 381 14.96 -4.54 -4.23
C LEU A 381 14.89 -3.03 -4.06
N VAL A 382 13.73 -2.47 -4.32
CA VAL A 382 13.41 -1.07 -3.98
C VAL A 382 12.69 -1.05 -2.64
N VAL A 383 12.98 -0.06 -1.83
CA VAL A 383 12.40 0.12 -0.49
C VAL A 383 11.97 1.57 -0.34
N THR A 384 10.78 1.80 0.16
CA THR A 384 10.32 3.14 0.57
C THR A 384 10.23 3.23 2.09
N ASP A 385 10.74 4.31 2.63
CA ASP A 385 10.84 4.54 4.07
C ASP A 385 9.72 5.46 4.53
N TYR A 386 8.51 4.93 4.57
CA TYR A 386 7.34 5.64 5.05
C TYR A 386 6.18 4.71 5.40
N PHE A 387 5.57 4.94 6.55
CA PHE A 387 4.35 4.31 6.99
C PHE A 387 3.41 5.30 7.67
N LEU A 388 2.12 5.18 7.39
CA LEU A 388 1.09 5.88 8.13
C LEU A 388 0.72 5.09 9.37
N ASN A 389 1.18 5.53 10.52
CA ASN A 389 0.82 4.94 11.80
C ASN A 389 -0.34 5.72 12.43
N GLU A 390 -1.34 5.01 12.89
CA GLU A 390 -2.55 5.54 13.52
C GLU A 390 -2.68 4.94 14.92
N ASP A 391 -2.64 5.76 15.94
CA ASP A 391 -2.62 5.31 17.35
C ASP A 391 -3.99 4.89 17.92
N GLY A 392 -5.01 4.85 17.09
CA GLY A 392 -6.37 4.51 17.51
C GLY A 392 -7.08 5.59 18.35
N PHE A 393 -6.40 6.71 18.64
CA PHE A 393 -6.94 7.84 19.40
C PHE A 393 -7.14 9.09 18.56
N GLY A 394 -7.04 8.96 17.29
CA GLY A 394 -7.27 10.06 16.42
C GLY A 394 -6.02 10.80 15.99
N LYS A 395 -4.87 10.30 16.27
CA LYS A 395 -3.62 10.88 15.84
C LYS A 395 -3.03 10.06 14.70
N VAL A 396 -2.68 10.75 13.66
CA VAL A 396 -1.99 10.19 12.52
C VAL A 396 -0.53 10.57 12.63
N HIS A 397 0.34 9.59 12.63
CA HIS A 397 1.78 9.75 12.65
C HIS A 397 2.33 9.41 11.26
N TYR A 398 3.17 10.28 10.72
CA TYR A 398 3.84 10.09 9.45
C TYR A 398 5.29 9.73 9.75
N GLU A 399 5.53 8.42 9.84
CA GLU A 399 6.79 7.88 10.32
C GLU A 399 7.69 7.46 9.15
N GLY A 400 8.99 7.38 9.40
CA GLY A 400 10.02 7.12 8.41
C GLY A 400 10.85 8.34 8.06
N ASP A 401 11.96 8.14 7.39
CA ASP A 401 12.85 9.23 6.96
C ASP A 401 12.55 9.72 5.53
N HIS A 402 11.52 9.15 4.89
CA HIS A 402 10.99 9.50 3.57
C HIS A 402 12.01 9.38 2.43
N LYS A 403 12.87 8.39 2.51
CA LYS A 403 13.81 8.04 1.44
C LYS A 403 13.33 6.86 0.63
N VAL A 404 13.94 6.71 -0.53
CA VAL A 404 13.82 5.53 -1.37
C VAL A 404 15.21 4.92 -1.49
N HIS A 405 15.33 3.65 -1.20
CA HIS A 405 16.57 2.90 -1.27
C HIS A 405 16.51 1.82 -2.36
N VAL A 406 17.68 1.48 -2.89
CA VAL A 406 17.87 0.30 -3.74
C VAL A 406 18.88 -0.62 -3.06
N ILE A 407 18.51 -1.87 -2.94
CA ILE A 407 19.34 -2.92 -2.35
C ILE A 407 19.67 -3.94 -3.44
N LYS A 408 20.96 -4.20 -3.66
CA LYS A 408 21.42 -5.28 -4.52
C LYS A 408 21.21 -6.62 -3.81
N VAL A 409 20.51 -7.52 -4.48
CA VAL A 409 20.15 -8.83 -3.95
C VAL A 409 21.01 -9.90 -4.63
N GLY A 410 21.91 -10.49 -3.87
CA GLY A 410 22.68 -11.65 -4.28
C GLY A 410 22.11 -12.94 -3.70
N ARG A 411 22.78 -14.06 -3.98
CA ARG A 411 22.30 -15.37 -3.51
C ARG A 411 22.22 -15.47 -1.98
N ASN A 412 23.25 -15.00 -1.27
CA ASN A 412 23.35 -15.13 0.20
C ASN A 412 23.62 -13.80 0.88
N LYS A 413 23.57 -12.69 0.15
CA LYS A 413 23.91 -11.37 0.68
C LYS A 413 23.12 -10.29 -0.04
N MET A 414 22.69 -9.31 0.71
CA MET A 414 22.13 -8.04 0.23
C MET A 414 23.11 -6.91 0.53
N GLU A 415 23.14 -5.89 -0.34
CA GLU A 415 23.99 -4.71 -0.18
C GLU A 415 23.24 -3.45 -0.64
N LEU A 416 23.28 -2.41 0.18
CA LEU A 416 22.71 -1.09 -0.19
C LEU A 416 23.45 -0.52 -1.40
N ASP A 417 22.74 -0.16 -2.47
CA ASP A 417 23.32 0.58 -3.59
C ASP A 417 23.48 2.06 -3.25
N ARG A 418 24.66 2.43 -2.81
CA ARG A 418 24.98 3.80 -2.42
C ARG A 418 25.01 4.81 -3.57
N ARG A 419 24.90 4.35 -4.83
CA ARG A 419 24.78 5.23 -6.01
C ARG A 419 23.36 5.78 -6.14
N PHE A 420 22.37 5.02 -5.65
CA PHE A 420 20.99 5.47 -5.60
C PHE A 420 20.77 6.25 -4.29
N ASN A 421 20.44 7.52 -4.41
CA ASN A 421 20.22 8.41 -3.26
C ASN A 421 19.06 9.34 -3.58
N LEU A 422 17.88 9.02 -3.09
CA LEU A 422 16.67 9.76 -3.35
C LEU A 422 15.93 10.04 -2.04
N ASP A 423 15.94 11.30 -1.63
CA ASP A 423 15.30 11.81 -0.43
C ASP A 423 14.09 12.67 -0.80
N PHE A 424 12.90 12.20 -0.50
CA PHE A 424 11.63 12.84 -0.82
C PHE A 424 11.36 14.10 0.01
N ASN A 425 12.12 14.34 1.11
CA ASN A 425 12.06 15.60 1.82
C ASN A 425 12.68 16.75 1.01
N THR A 426 13.58 16.44 0.06
CA THR A 426 14.39 17.45 -0.65
C THR A 426 14.34 17.34 -2.18
N ALA A 427 13.85 16.23 -2.72
CA ALA A 427 13.82 15.99 -4.17
C ALA A 427 12.81 16.87 -4.91
N PHE A 428 11.83 17.42 -4.22
CA PHE A 428 10.73 18.22 -4.78
C PHE A 428 10.67 19.60 -4.17
N ALA A 429 9.90 20.48 -4.80
CA ALA A 429 9.67 21.85 -4.28
C ALA A 429 8.97 21.84 -2.90
N ARG A 430 8.24 20.78 -2.60
CA ARG A 430 7.62 20.52 -1.30
C ARG A 430 8.01 19.12 -0.82
N PRO A 431 8.22 18.94 0.48
CA PRO A 431 8.48 17.61 1.03
C PRO A 431 7.33 16.63 0.74
N ALA A 432 7.68 15.41 0.41
CA ALA A 432 6.72 14.34 0.09
C ALA A 432 7.05 13.06 0.87
N ARG A 433 6.09 12.12 0.87
CA ARG A 433 6.22 10.81 1.50
C ARG A 433 6.12 9.75 0.41
N PRO A 434 7.20 8.99 0.14
CA PRO A 434 7.18 7.88 -0.82
C PRO A 434 6.47 6.67 -0.21
N HIS A 435 5.56 6.02 -0.95
CA HIS A 435 4.91 4.82 -0.46
C HIS A 435 4.93 3.73 -1.54
N GLY A 436 3.93 3.66 -2.40
CA GLY A 436 3.79 2.59 -3.37
C GLY A 436 4.92 2.56 -4.40
N ILE A 437 5.35 1.36 -4.76
CA ILE A 437 6.45 1.07 -5.67
C ILE A 437 5.93 0.32 -6.90
N ALA A 438 6.44 0.65 -8.08
CA ALA A 438 6.30 -0.21 -9.26
C ALA A 438 7.52 -0.05 -10.17
N ILE A 439 8.04 -1.18 -10.67
CA ILE A 439 9.28 -1.26 -11.44
C ILE A 439 8.97 -1.65 -12.88
N LYS A 440 9.52 -0.90 -13.86
CA LYS A 440 9.30 -1.14 -15.30
C LYS A 440 10.59 -1.10 -16.11
#